data_f78f21b465e2699ac4b4cacc721a09a0
#
_entry.id   f78f21b465e2699ac4b4cacc721a09a0
#
_cell.length_a   1.000
_cell.length_b   1.000
_cell.length_c   1.000
_cell.angle_alpha   90.00
_cell.angle_beta   90.00
_cell.angle_gamma   90.00
#
_symmetry.space_group_name_H-M   'P 1'
#
loop_
_entity.id
_entity.type
_entity.pdbx_description
1 polymer ?
#
loop_
_entity_poly.entity_id
_entity_poly.type
_entity_poly.pdbx_seq_one_letter_code
_entity_poly.pdbx_strand_id
1 'polypeptide(L)'
;VDELQKLKEEYDIGHVMWLDDDFLYSKKDSLDLFNEIVKRNLKITWDCSNGVIAAACTDELMAAAEESGCIGLNIGMESGNPEILRSIKKPGTVKNFIKAAEIVKKYPKINSRVFLMIGFPNETYRKINDTIEVAKQMDLDWYNVTILQPLPNTPIFDQMIDDGSIDKDNIDFVEIRYNAGAYGKHRS
;
A
#
# COMPACT_ATOMS: atom_id res chain seq x y z
N VAL A 1 2.99 -23.28 -0.05
CA VAL A 1 3.63 -23.63 1.23
C VAL A 1 4.74 -24.66 1.06
N ASP A 2 4.61 -25.61 0.13
CA ASP A 2 5.66 -26.62 -0.13
C ASP A 2 7.03 -25.98 -0.46
N GLU A 3 7.03 -24.94 -1.29
CA GLU A 3 8.23 -24.19 -1.61
C GLU A 3 8.83 -23.51 -0.37
N LEU A 4 8.00 -22.89 0.48
CA LEU A 4 8.46 -22.28 1.73
C LEU A 4 9.10 -23.30 2.66
N GLN A 5 8.51 -24.47 2.79
CA GLN A 5 9.05 -25.56 3.58
C GLN A 5 10.41 -25.98 3.04
N LYS A 6 10.51 -26.22 1.73
CA LYS A 6 11.78 -26.57 1.07
C LYS A 6 12.85 -25.51 1.30
N LEU A 7 12.53 -24.23 1.10
CA LEU A 7 13.46 -23.13 1.35
C LEU A 7 13.90 -23.07 2.82
N LYS A 8 12.97 -23.32 3.76
CA LYS A 8 13.29 -23.41 5.19
C LYS A 8 14.24 -24.57 5.49
N GLU A 9 14.02 -25.73 4.90
CA GLU A 9 14.85 -26.93 5.11
C GLU A 9 16.23 -26.81 4.46
N GLU A 10 16.32 -26.25 3.25
CA GLU A 10 17.58 -26.16 2.49
C GLU A 10 18.44 -24.94 2.87
N TYR A 11 17.82 -23.80 3.21
CA TYR A 11 18.51 -22.51 3.40
C TYR A 11 18.29 -21.88 4.77
N ASP A 12 17.51 -22.54 5.64
CA ASP A 12 17.15 -22.05 6.97
C ASP A 12 16.59 -20.59 6.97
N ILE A 13 15.76 -20.27 5.98
CA ILE A 13 15.14 -18.94 5.91
C ILE A 13 14.30 -18.67 7.16
N GLY A 14 14.36 -17.44 7.70
CA GLY A 14 13.58 -17.00 8.85
C GLY A 14 12.48 -16.00 8.51
N HIS A 15 12.54 -15.41 7.31
CA HIS A 15 11.62 -14.36 6.88
C HIS A 15 11.30 -14.44 5.39
N VAL A 16 10.06 -14.05 5.03
CA VAL A 16 9.57 -13.96 3.65
C VAL A 16 8.90 -12.61 3.43
N MET A 17 9.24 -11.94 2.34
CA MET A 17 8.54 -10.76 1.86
C MET A 17 7.66 -11.14 0.67
N TRP A 18 6.34 -10.92 0.81
CA TRP A 18 5.40 -11.12 -0.28
C TRP A 18 5.40 -9.91 -1.21
N LEU A 19 5.57 -10.16 -2.51
CA LEU A 19 5.63 -9.12 -3.55
C LEU A 19 4.39 -9.11 -4.45
N ASP A 20 3.31 -9.72 -4.03
CA ASP A 20 2.03 -9.68 -4.74
C ASP A 20 1.47 -8.27 -4.78
N ASP A 21 0.76 -7.93 -5.85
CA ASP A 21 0.09 -6.63 -6.01
C ASP A 21 -1.07 -6.46 -5.01
N ASP A 22 -1.77 -7.54 -4.67
CA ASP A 22 -2.77 -7.59 -3.60
C ASP A 22 -2.80 -8.99 -2.96
N PHE A 23 -1.92 -9.19 -2.01
CA PHE A 23 -1.70 -10.48 -1.34
C PHE A 23 -2.95 -11.04 -0.64
N LEU A 24 -3.86 -10.18 -0.20
CA LEU A 24 -5.09 -10.57 0.50
C LEU A 24 -6.34 -10.54 -0.40
N TYR A 25 -6.18 -10.53 -1.72
CA TYR A 25 -7.29 -10.45 -2.68
C TYR A 25 -8.34 -11.54 -2.47
N SER A 26 -7.92 -12.78 -2.27
CA SER A 26 -8.80 -13.91 -2.00
C SER A 26 -8.75 -14.28 -0.52
N LYS A 27 -9.81 -13.92 0.22
CA LYS A 27 -9.92 -14.28 1.64
C LYS A 27 -9.71 -15.77 1.89
N LYS A 28 -10.32 -16.62 1.05
CA LYS A 28 -10.21 -18.08 1.18
C LYS A 28 -8.78 -18.54 1.02
N ASP A 29 -8.11 -18.13 -0.05
CA ASP A 29 -6.77 -18.60 -0.36
C ASP A 29 -5.75 -18.08 0.66
N SER A 30 -5.94 -16.84 1.14
CA SER A 30 -5.12 -16.27 2.23
C SER A 30 -5.26 -17.07 3.52
N LEU A 31 -6.49 -17.40 3.92
CA LEU A 31 -6.73 -18.23 5.11
C LEU A 31 -6.15 -19.64 4.95
N ASP A 32 -6.33 -20.27 3.79
CA ASP A 32 -5.77 -21.59 3.50
C ASP A 32 -4.23 -21.57 3.59
N LEU A 33 -3.59 -20.52 3.04
CA LEU A 33 -2.14 -20.32 3.12
C LEU A 33 -1.67 -20.16 4.57
N PHE A 34 -2.30 -19.26 5.34
CA PHE A 34 -1.91 -18.97 6.72
C PHE A 34 -2.09 -20.18 7.62
N ASN A 35 -3.23 -20.87 7.51
CA ASN A 35 -3.50 -22.08 8.26
C ASN A 35 -2.49 -23.18 7.95
N GLU A 36 -2.08 -23.35 6.69
CA GLU A 36 -1.09 -24.35 6.32
C GLU A 36 0.32 -24.02 6.80
N ILE A 37 0.70 -22.72 6.85
CA ILE A 37 1.96 -22.26 7.47
C ILE A 37 1.99 -22.64 8.96
N VAL A 38 0.90 -22.36 9.68
CA VAL A 38 0.74 -22.70 11.11
C VAL A 38 0.78 -24.20 11.32
N LYS A 39 -0.04 -24.96 10.56
CA LYS A 39 -0.14 -26.41 10.65
C LYS A 39 1.20 -27.13 10.46
N ARG A 40 2.03 -26.64 9.51
CA ARG A 40 3.38 -27.18 9.27
C ARG A 40 4.43 -26.64 10.24
N ASN A 41 4.05 -25.72 11.14
CA ASN A 41 4.96 -25.14 12.12
C ASN A 41 6.26 -24.61 11.51
N LEU A 42 6.14 -23.85 10.39
CA LEU A 42 7.31 -23.41 9.63
C LEU A 42 8.19 -22.40 10.39
N LYS A 43 7.66 -21.74 11.42
CA LYS A 43 8.38 -20.78 12.28
C LYS A 43 9.10 -19.70 11.45
N ILE A 44 8.43 -19.18 10.46
CA ILE A 44 8.87 -18.03 9.67
C ILE A 44 8.11 -16.77 10.08
N THR A 45 8.71 -15.63 9.85
CA THR A 45 7.99 -14.35 9.83
C THR A 45 7.76 -13.93 8.39
N TRP A 46 6.77 -13.05 8.17
CA TRP A 46 6.54 -12.51 6.85
C TRP A 46 5.93 -11.11 6.89
N ASP A 47 6.08 -10.35 5.81
CA ASP A 47 5.39 -9.09 5.60
C ASP A 47 4.91 -8.93 4.14
N CYS A 48 4.04 -7.95 3.91
CA CYS A 48 3.56 -7.52 2.60
C CYS A 48 4.06 -6.12 2.29
N SER A 49 4.98 -5.99 1.34
CA SER A 49 5.56 -4.70 0.96
C SER A 49 4.64 -3.86 0.06
N ASN A 50 3.83 -4.48 -0.80
CA ASN A 50 3.06 -3.79 -1.84
C ASN A 50 1.70 -3.25 -1.39
N GLY A 51 1.32 -3.47 -0.16
CA GLY A 51 0.05 -2.99 0.36
C GLY A 51 -1.12 -3.94 0.13
N VAL A 52 -2.14 -3.77 0.96
CA VAL A 52 -3.38 -4.56 0.89
C VAL A 52 -4.59 -3.63 0.79
N ILE A 53 -5.65 -4.13 0.18
CA ILE A 53 -6.93 -3.41 0.12
C ILE A 53 -7.54 -3.37 1.53
N ALA A 54 -7.99 -2.20 1.96
CA ALA A 54 -8.58 -2.00 3.29
C ALA A 54 -9.75 -2.96 3.60
N ALA A 55 -10.52 -3.36 2.58
CA ALA A 55 -11.61 -4.31 2.73
C ALA A 55 -11.16 -5.72 3.13
N ALA A 56 -9.91 -6.08 2.86
CA ALA A 56 -9.32 -7.36 3.27
C ALA A 56 -8.94 -7.38 4.76
N CYS A 57 -8.77 -6.23 5.40
CA CYS A 57 -8.45 -6.14 6.82
C CYS A 57 -9.68 -6.50 7.67
N THR A 58 -9.92 -7.78 7.88
CA THR A 58 -10.99 -8.32 8.75
C THR A 58 -10.37 -8.96 9.99
N ASP A 59 -11.12 -9.02 11.11
CA ASP A 59 -10.62 -9.66 12.34
C ASP A 59 -10.15 -11.10 12.07
N GLU A 60 -10.89 -11.86 11.27
CA GLU A 60 -10.54 -13.25 10.93
C GLU A 60 -9.21 -13.35 10.16
N LEU A 61 -9.03 -12.51 9.10
CA LEU A 61 -7.78 -12.53 8.33
C LEU A 61 -6.60 -12.01 9.14
N MET A 62 -6.77 -10.96 9.94
CA MET A 62 -5.68 -10.40 10.74
C MET A 62 -5.26 -11.35 11.86
N ALA A 63 -6.20 -12.07 12.49
CA ALA A 63 -5.88 -13.10 13.47
C ALA A 63 -5.04 -14.23 12.84
N ALA A 64 -5.49 -14.77 11.71
CA ALA A 64 -4.76 -15.81 11.00
C ALA A 64 -3.39 -15.32 10.47
N ALA A 65 -3.31 -14.08 10.01
CA ALA A 65 -2.05 -13.47 9.58
C ALA A 65 -1.05 -13.37 10.75
N GLU A 66 -1.48 -12.85 11.89
CA GLU A 66 -0.61 -12.75 13.07
C GLU A 66 -0.15 -14.13 13.56
N GLU A 67 -1.04 -15.12 13.59
CA GLU A 67 -0.73 -16.50 14.00
C GLU A 67 0.26 -17.16 13.04
N SER A 68 0.16 -16.91 11.73
CA SER A 68 1.07 -17.45 10.71
C SER A 68 2.43 -16.74 10.64
N GLY A 69 2.64 -15.68 11.45
CA GLY A 69 3.93 -14.99 11.53
C GLY A 69 4.00 -13.65 10.80
N CYS A 70 2.86 -13.02 10.49
CA CYS A 70 2.84 -11.66 9.94
C CYS A 70 3.45 -10.67 10.92
N ILE A 71 4.43 -9.88 10.46
CA ILE A 71 5.05 -8.82 11.24
C ILE A 71 4.83 -7.43 10.65
N GLY A 72 4.23 -7.30 9.48
CA GLY A 72 3.97 -5.99 8.90
C GLY A 72 3.00 -6.04 7.71
N LEU A 73 2.09 -5.06 7.66
CA LEU A 73 1.14 -4.84 6.58
C LEU A 73 1.08 -3.36 6.22
N ASN A 74 0.97 -3.08 4.92
CA ASN A 74 0.75 -1.75 4.38
C ASN A 74 -0.70 -1.62 3.88
N ILE A 75 -1.45 -0.65 4.36
CA ILE A 75 -2.78 -0.32 3.83
C ILE A 75 -2.60 0.69 2.70
N GLY A 76 -3.04 0.34 1.49
CA GLY A 76 -2.96 1.23 0.34
C GLY A 76 -4.10 2.26 0.34
N MET A 77 -3.97 3.38 1.06
CA MET A 77 -4.99 4.44 1.12
C MET A 77 -4.82 5.47 -0.01
N GLU A 78 -3.62 5.90 -0.27
CA GLU A 78 -3.17 6.96 -1.18
C GLU A 78 -3.64 8.36 -0.76
N SER A 79 -4.96 8.59 -0.62
CA SER A 79 -5.52 9.90 -0.23
C SER A 79 -6.65 9.73 0.78
N GLY A 80 -6.78 10.70 1.68
CA GLY A 80 -7.92 10.84 2.60
C GLY A 80 -9.05 11.69 2.02
N ASN A 81 -8.86 12.27 0.82
CA ASN A 81 -9.88 13.09 0.19
C ASN A 81 -10.78 12.27 -0.76
N PRO A 82 -12.12 12.28 -0.57
CA PRO A 82 -13.03 11.47 -1.39
C PRO A 82 -13.05 11.81 -2.88
N GLU A 83 -12.73 13.06 -3.26
CA GLU A 83 -12.68 13.45 -4.67
C GLU A 83 -11.43 12.87 -5.35
N ILE A 84 -10.28 12.93 -4.67
CA ILE A 84 -9.04 12.33 -5.16
C ILE A 84 -9.23 10.80 -5.28
N LEU A 85 -9.76 10.14 -4.24
CA LEU A 85 -10.01 8.69 -4.29
C LEU A 85 -10.88 8.29 -5.49
N ARG A 86 -11.92 9.07 -5.79
CA ARG A 86 -12.77 8.83 -6.98
C ARG A 86 -12.01 9.04 -8.28
N SER A 87 -11.23 10.11 -8.39
CA SER A 87 -10.48 10.43 -9.62
C SER A 87 -9.47 9.35 -9.99
N ILE A 88 -8.81 8.76 -9.00
CA ILE A 88 -7.86 7.66 -9.19
C ILE A 88 -8.52 6.27 -9.19
N LYS A 89 -9.84 6.20 -9.08
CA LYS A 89 -10.63 4.96 -9.01
C LYS A 89 -10.16 4.01 -7.89
N LYS A 90 -9.70 4.58 -6.77
CA LYS A 90 -9.25 3.78 -5.62
C LYS A 90 -10.44 3.03 -5.02
N PRO A 91 -10.37 1.70 -4.85
CA PRO A 91 -11.41 0.95 -4.16
C PRO A 91 -11.43 1.30 -2.67
N GLY A 92 -12.63 1.55 -2.14
CA GLY A 92 -12.82 1.88 -0.73
C GLY A 92 -13.15 3.36 -0.47
N THR A 93 -13.48 3.63 0.76
CA THR A 93 -13.83 4.96 1.26
C THR A 93 -12.98 5.28 2.49
N VAL A 94 -12.94 6.56 2.89
CA VAL A 94 -12.28 6.98 4.13
C VAL A 94 -12.73 6.14 5.34
N LYS A 95 -14.02 5.83 5.44
CA LYS A 95 -14.55 4.94 6.47
C LYS A 95 -13.93 3.54 6.45
N ASN A 96 -13.72 2.99 5.25
CA ASN A 96 -13.10 1.66 5.12
C ASN A 96 -11.65 1.68 5.61
N PHE A 97 -10.89 2.74 5.32
CA PHE A 97 -9.50 2.86 5.77
C PHE A 97 -9.40 3.01 7.28
N ILE A 98 -10.24 3.85 7.90
CA ILE A 98 -10.28 4.00 9.36
C ILE A 98 -10.66 2.67 10.02
N LYS A 99 -11.68 1.98 9.50
CA LYS A 99 -12.09 0.67 10.03
C LYS A 99 -10.99 -0.38 9.89
N ALA A 100 -10.29 -0.40 8.76
CA ALA A 100 -9.16 -1.31 8.56
C ALA A 100 -8.05 -1.07 9.59
N ALA A 101 -7.72 0.20 9.85
CA ALA A 101 -6.75 0.60 10.87
C ALA A 101 -7.18 0.13 12.27
N GLU A 102 -8.45 0.36 12.65
CA GLU A 102 -9.00 -0.11 13.92
C GLU A 102 -8.88 -1.64 14.09
N ILE A 103 -9.05 -2.39 13.00
CA ILE A 103 -8.92 -3.86 13.04
C ILE A 103 -7.46 -4.25 13.18
N VAL A 104 -6.56 -3.74 12.33
CA VAL A 104 -5.13 -4.12 12.34
C VAL A 104 -4.50 -3.81 13.70
N LYS A 105 -4.85 -2.69 14.33
CA LYS A 105 -4.36 -2.30 15.67
C LYS A 105 -4.70 -3.27 16.81
N LYS A 106 -5.65 -4.19 16.62
CA LYS A 106 -5.94 -5.25 17.60
C LYS A 106 -4.87 -6.33 17.62
N TYR A 107 -4.00 -6.38 16.61
CA TYR A 107 -2.98 -7.39 16.38
C TYR A 107 -1.57 -6.80 16.52
N PRO A 108 -1.06 -6.64 17.75
CA PRO A 108 0.11 -5.82 18.05
C PRO A 108 1.44 -6.38 17.53
N LYS A 109 1.46 -7.62 17.06
CA LYS A 109 2.65 -8.17 16.40
C LYS A 109 2.79 -7.70 14.94
N ILE A 110 1.70 -7.20 14.36
CA ILE A 110 1.67 -6.67 13.01
C ILE A 110 1.99 -5.19 13.04
N ASN A 111 3.18 -4.79 12.59
CA ASN A 111 3.50 -3.39 12.37
C ASN A 111 2.60 -2.80 11.30
N SER A 112 1.71 -1.91 11.69
CA SER A 112 0.66 -1.34 10.86
C SER A 112 1.18 -0.11 10.11
N ARG A 113 1.06 -0.13 8.77
CA ARG A 113 1.60 0.91 7.90
C ARG A 113 0.54 1.38 6.92
N VAL A 114 0.68 2.60 6.39
CA VAL A 114 -0.17 3.11 5.32
C VAL A 114 0.64 3.79 4.23
N PHE A 115 0.27 3.54 2.98
CA PHE A 115 0.75 4.30 1.84
C PHE A 115 -0.12 5.52 1.60
N LEU A 116 0.51 6.67 1.54
CA LEU A 116 -0.06 7.97 1.22
C LEU A 116 0.65 8.54 0.00
N MET A 117 -0.08 9.26 -0.81
CA MET A 117 0.47 9.91 -1.99
C MET A 117 -0.07 11.34 -2.07
N ILE A 118 0.78 12.28 -2.48
CA ILE A 118 0.43 13.68 -2.73
C ILE A 118 0.86 14.10 -4.14
N GLY A 119 0.29 15.18 -4.64
CA GLY A 119 0.63 15.71 -5.96
C GLY A 119 -0.27 15.18 -7.08
N PHE A 120 -1.47 14.72 -6.75
CA PHE A 120 -2.48 14.37 -7.77
C PHE A 120 -2.95 15.61 -8.55
N PRO A 121 -3.34 15.45 -9.83
CA PRO A 121 -3.98 16.53 -10.58
C PRO A 121 -5.16 17.12 -9.81
N ASN A 122 -5.23 18.45 -9.77
CA ASN A 122 -6.25 19.20 -9.01
C ASN A 122 -6.25 18.95 -7.49
N GLU A 123 -5.17 18.43 -6.95
CA GLU A 123 -5.00 18.33 -5.51
C GLU A 123 -4.58 19.69 -4.94
N THR A 124 -5.31 20.17 -3.94
CA THR A 124 -5.04 21.42 -3.24
C THR A 124 -4.50 21.14 -1.85
N TYR A 125 -3.88 22.11 -1.21
CA TYR A 125 -3.46 22.02 0.20
C TYR A 125 -4.59 21.58 1.13
N ARG A 126 -5.83 22.00 0.87
CA ARG A 126 -7.00 21.54 1.62
C ARG A 126 -7.20 20.03 1.48
N LYS A 127 -7.10 19.49 0.27
CA LYS A 127 -7.24 18.03 0.04
C LYS A 127 -6.09 17.23 0.65
N ILE A 128 -4.87 17.78 0.64
CA ILE A 128 -3.73 17.20 1.35
C ILE A 128 -4.01 17.18 2.86
N ASN A 129 -4.54 18.26 3.42
CA ASN A 129 -4.93 18.30 4.84
C ASN A 129 -6.01 17.28 5.18
N ASP A 130 -6.99 17.01 4.30
CA ASP A 130 -7.95 15.93 4.50
C ASP A 130 -7.24 14.58 4.65
N THR A 131 -6.21 14.33 3.82
CA THR A 131 -5.38 13.12 3.91
C THR A 131 -4.62 13.03 5.22
N ILE A 132 -4.04 14.13 5.69
CA ILE A 132 -3.33 14.20 6.97
C ILE A 132 -4.30 13.91 8.14
N GLU A 133 -5.50 14.50 8.13
CA GLU A 133 -6.47 14.30 9.21
C GLU A 133 -7.00 12.86 9.25
N VAL A 134 -7.20 12.22 8.10
CA VAL A 134 -7.55 10.79 8.04
C VAL A 134 -6.39 9.93 8.55
N ALA A 135 -5.16 10.21 8.14
CA ALA A 135 -3.98 9.49 8.61
C ALA A 135 -3.84 9.59 10.14
N LYS A 136 -4.05 10.77 10.73
CA LYS A 136 -4.06 10.95 12.19
C LYS A 136 -5.15 10.11 12.87
N GLN A 137 -6.35 10.01 12.27
CA GLN A 137 -7.43 9.18 12.80
C GLN A 137 -7.12 7.68 12.72
N MET A 138 -6.40 7.25 11.70
CA MET A 138 -5.97 5.85 11.57
C MET A 138 -5.00 5.46 12.69
N ASP A 139 -4.13 6.38 13.11
CA ASP A 139 -3.20 6.20 14.23
C ASP A 139 -2.42 4.88 14.13
N LEU A 140 -1.72 4.71 13.01
CA LEU A 140 -0.91 3.54 12.67
C LEU A 140 0.56 3.73 13.08
N ASP A 141 1.33 2.65 13.08
CA ASP A 141 2.74 2.66 13.47
C ASP A 141 3.63 3.42 12.48
N TRP A 142 3.29 3.39 11.17
CA TRP A 142 4.12 4.00 10.14
C TRP A 142 3.32 4.57 8.97
N TYR A 143 3.79 5.71 8.46
CA TYR A 143 3.22 6.43 7.32
C TYR A 143 4.28 6.59 6.24
N ASN A 144 4.03 6.02 5.07
CA ASN A 144 4.88 6.19 3.90
C ASN A 144 4.22 7.20 2.96
N VAL A 145 4.84 8.36 2.79
CA VAL A 145 4.33 9.45 1.94
C VAL A 145 5.18 9.54 0.69
N THR A 146 4.56 9.38 -0.47
CA THR A 146 5.20 9.53 -1.77
C THR A 146 4.62 10.70 -2.54
N ILE A 147 5.42 11.28 -3.43
CA ILE A 147 4.94 12.26 -4.42
C ILE A 147 4.56 11.49 -5.67
N LEU A 148 3.38 11.80 -6.23
CA LEU A 148 2.92 11.19 -7.47
C LEU A 148 3.96 11.36 -8.58
N GLN A 149 4.36 10.25 -9.17
CA GLN A 149 5.17 10.21 -10.38
C GLN A 149 4.32 9.63 -11.51
N PRO A 150 3.74 10.46 -12.37
CA PRO A 150 2.90 9.98 -13.45
C PRO A 150 3.73 9.19 -14.45
N LEU A 151 3.31 7.97 -14.73
CA LEU A 151 4.01 7.10 -15.66
C LEU A 151 3.48 7.29 -17.09
N PRO A 152 4.32 7.25 -18.12
CA PRO A 152 3.90 7.29 -19.51
C PRO A 152 2.79 6.25 -19.82
N ASN A 153 1.88 6.62 -20.71
CA ASN A 153 0.72 5.81 -21.11
C ASN A 153 -0.32 5.61 -19.97
N THR A 154 -0.34 6.47 -18.97
CA THR A 154 -1.42 6.50 -17.98
C THR A 154 -2.30 7.73 -18.19
N PRO A 155 -3.63 7.65 -17.89
CA PRO A 155 -4.52 8.82 -18.00
C PRO A 155 -4.06 10.04 -17.19
N ILE A 156 -3.40 9.83 -16.06
CA ILE A 156 -2.84 10.92 -15.24
C ILE A 156 -1.69 11.60 -15.97
N PHE A 157 -0.81 10.83 -16.62
CA PHE A 157 0.30 11.37 -17.39
C PHE A 157 -0.21 12.23 -18.57
N ASP A 158 -1.18 11.71 -19.33
CA ASP A 158 -1.78 12.43 -20.44
C ASP A 158 -2.46 13.72 -19.97
N GLN A 159 -3.23 13.66 -18.87
CA GLN A 159 -3.86 14.85 -18.27
C GLN A 159 -2.83 15.91 -17.85
N MET A 160 -1.70 15.50 -17.27
CA MET A 160 -0.65 16.44 -16.83
C MET A 160 0.14 17.02 -17.98
N ILE A 161 0.20 16.36 -19.14
CA ILE A 161 0.70 16.95 -20.39
C ILE A 161 -0.29 18.00 -20.91
N ASP A 162 -1.57 17.66 -20.97
CA ASP A 162 -2.63 18.51 -21.51
C ASP A 162 -2.79 19.82 -20.71
N ASP A 163 -2.66 19.77 -19.39
CA ASP A 163 -2.73 20.95 -18.51
C ASP A 163 -1.40 21.70 -18.37
N GLY A 164 -0.32 21.21 -19.02
CA GLY A 164 1.00 21.81 -19.03
C GLY A 164 1.81 21.62 -17.73
N SER A 165 1.38 20.72 -16.86
CA SER A 165 2.15 20.36 -15.65
C SER A 165 3.40 19.55 -16.00
N ILE A 166 3.38 18.81 -17.10
CA ILE A 166 4.52 18.08 -17.66
C ILE A 166 4.89 18.63 -19.03
N ASP A 167 6.16 18.97 -19.20
CA ASP A 167 6.72 19.29 -20.51
C ASP A 167 7.17 17.99 -21.19
N LYS A 168 6.36 17.50 -22.14
CA LYS A 168 6.61 16.23 -22.84
C LYS A 168 7.94 16.17 -23.62
N ASP A 169 8.45 17.33 -24.03
CA ASP A 169 9.66 17.43 -24.83
C ASP A 169 10.94 17.50 -23.96
N ASN A 170 10.77 17.56 -22.63
CA ASN A 170 11.86 17.71 -21.67
C ASN A 170 11.70 16.75 -20.45
N ILE A 171 11.33 15.52 -20.72
CA ILE A 171 11.20 14.47 -19.68
C ILE A 171 12.51 13.72 -19.56
N ASP A 172 13.10 13.69 -18.38
CA ASP A 172 14.22 12.79 -18.06
C ASP A 172 13.71 11.45 -17.52
N PHE A 173 13.58 10.47 -18.38
CA PHE A 173 13.12 9.13 -17.99
C PHE A 173 14.10 8.34 -17.12
N VAL A 174 15.35 8.75 -17.03
CA VAL A 174 16.35 8.12 -16.18
C VAL A 174 16.16 8.60 -14.73
N GLU A 175 15.90 9.88 -14.56
CA GLU A 175 15.72 10.54 -13.26
C GLU A 175 14.30 10.37 -12.68
N ILE A 176 13.35 9.88 -13.45
CA ILE A 176 11.91 9.84 -13.10
C ILE A 176 11.63 9.13 -11.77
N ARG A 177 12.49 8.18 -11.37
CA ARG A 177 12.33 7.41 -10.12
C ARG A 177 12.79 8.16 -8.88
N TYR A 178 13.59 9.20 -9.04
CA TYR A 178 14.33 9.78 -7.92
C TYR A 178 14.08 11.28 -7.74
N ASN A 179 13.51 11.94 -8.74
CA ASN A 179 13.42 13.40 -8.71
C ASN A 179 12.12 13.91 -9.34
N ALA A 180 11.33 14.63 -8.56
CA ALA A 180 10.15 15.33 -9.07
C ALA A 180 10.48 16.35 -10.19
N GLY A 181 11.73 16.82 -10.27
CA GLY A 181 12.22 17.68 -11.35
C GLY A 181 12.36 16.98 -12.72
N ALA A 182 12.25 15.65 -12.79
CA ALA A 182 12.37 14.87 -14.03
C ALA A 182 11.26 15.19 -15.06
N TYR A 183 10.17 15.82 -14.64
CA TYR A 183 9.04 16.19 -15.49
C TYR A 183 9.09 17.65 -16.00
N GLY A 184 10.21 18.32 -15.86
CA GLY A 184 10.34 19.71 -16.28
C GLY A 184 9.99 20.73 -15.18
N LYS A 185 9.68 21.96 -15.55
CA LYS A 185 9.44 23.04 -14.58
C LYS A 185 8.14 22.78 -13.81
N HIS A 186 8.27 22.35 -12.54
CA HIS A 186 7.15 22.39 -11.61
C HIS A 186 6.72 23.85 -11.41
N ARG A 187 5.49 24.16 -11.75
CA ARG A 187 4.87 25.37 -11.29
C ARG A 187 4.48 25.16 -9.82
N SER A 188 5.26 25.79 -8.95
CA SER A 188 4.95 25.93 -7.52
C SER A 188 3.65 26.71 -7.32
#